data_cea38d3504587c5b9f987309f6324863
#
_entry.id   cea38d3504587c5b9f987309f6324863
#
_cell.length_a   1.000
_cell.length_b   1.000
_cell.length_c   1.000
_cell.angle_alpha   90.00
_cell.angle_beta   90.00
_cell.angle_gamma   90.00
#
_symmetry.space_group_name_H-M   'P 1'
#
loop_
_entity.id
_entity.type
_entity.pdbx_description
1 polymer ?
#
loop_
_entity_poly.entity_id
_entity_poly.type
_entity_poly.pdbx_seq_one_letter_code
_entity_poly.pdbx_strand_id
1 'polypeptide(L)'
;MAKTKKNIGKKILLGIFIAAVAIAVIATVVNFGVYKSLLKKGSEYNKVEIENQLVPEKDENDNWYFTTDGDLKVMHLTDIHIGGGWMSYGKDLKTLNAVATMVTREKPDLVVATGDIAYPVFFQAGTFNNYSGAKIFANLMETLGVYWTVTFGNHDAEAYSYFDREAVAKIYSDEDFKHAMNFVAYAAK
;
A
#
# COMPACT_ATOMS: atom_id res chain seq x y z
N MET A 1 -19.92 48.85 22.43
CA MET A 1 -18.66 48.48 21.74
C MET A 1 -18.18 47.05 21.99
N ALA A 2 -18.26 46.48 23.20
CA ALA A 2 -17.79 45.09 23.48
C ALA A 2 -18.57 43.98 22.72
N LYS A 3 -19.90 44.12 22.60
CA LYS A 3 -20.78 43.14 21.90
C LYS A 3 -20.47 42.98 20.41
N THR A 4 -20.10 44.11 19.73
CA THR A 4 -19.76 44.14 18.30
C THR A 4 -18.41 43.48 18.05
N LYS A 5 -17.40 43.72 18.88
CA LYS A 5 -16.08 43.06 18.76
C LYS A 5 -16.18 41.54 18.95
N LYS A 6 -17.03 41.04 19.89
CA LYS A 6 -17.28 39.63 20.14
C LYS A 6 -17.93 38.93 18.93
N ASN A 7 -18.81 39.61 18.17
CA ASN A 7 -19.44 39.07 16.98
C ASN A 7 -18.49 39.02 15.80
N ILE A 8 -17.58 39.97 15.65
CA ILE A 8 -16.55 39.98 14.60
C ILE A 8 -15.59 38.80 14.82
N GLY A 9 -15.13 38.59 16.05
CA GLY A 9 -14.25 37.45 16.38
C GLY A 9 -14.87 36.09 16.03
N LYS A 10 -16.18 35.90 16.34
CA LYS A 10 -16.90 34.67 15.98
C LYS A 10 -17.02 34.47 14.46
N LYS A 11 -17.23 35.52 13.71
CA LYS A 11 -17.30 35.44 12.22
C LYS A 11 -15.95 35.08 11.60
N ILE A 12 -14.86 35.66 12.13
CA ILE A 12 -13.50 35.32 11.72
C ILE A 12 -13.19 33.83 12.01
N LEU A 13 -13.51 33.39 13.24
CA LEU A 13 -13.28 32.00 13.64
C LEU A 13 -14.08 31.01 12.78
N LEU A 14 -15.34 31.34 12.48
CA LEU A 14 -16.17 30.55 11.56
C LEU A 14 -15.58 30.52 10.15
N GLY A 15 -15.08 31.66 9.64
CA GLY A 15 -14.42 31.73 8.35
C GLY A 15 -13.17 30.85 8.27
N ILE A 16 -12.33 30.89 9.31
CA ILE A 16 -11.14 30.04 9.41
C ILE A 16 -11.55 28.56 9.45
N PHE A 17 -12.56 28.21 10.23
CA PHE A 17 -13.07 26.83 10.29
C PHE A 17 -13.58 26.34 8.95
N ILE A 18 -14.38 27.13 8.25
CA ILE A 18 -14.89 26.79 6.90
C ILE A 18 -13.73 26.61 5.92
N ALA A 19 -12.74 27.49 5.95
CA ALA A 19 -11.55 27.38 5.10
C ALA A 19 -10.75 26.09 5.40
N ALA A 20 -10.56 25.75 6.67
CA ALA A 20 -9.87 24.53 7.07
C ALA A 20 -10.62 23.27 6.60
N VAL A 21 -11.94 23.24 6.74
CA VAL A 21 -12.77 22.14 6.23
C VAL A 21 -12.68 22.02 4.72
N ALA A 22 -12.75 23.14 4.01
CA ALA A 22 -12.62 23.14 2.55
C ALA A 22 -11.25 22.59 2.09
N ILE A 23 -10.17 23.01 2.74
CA ILE A 23 -8.82 22.51 2.46
C ILE A 23 -8.75 21.00 2.73
N ALA A 24 -9.30 20.51 3.84
CA ALA A 24 -9.32 19.08 4.16
C ALA A 24 -10.09 18.26 3.12
N VAL A 25 -11.24 18.76 2.66
CA VAL A 25 -12.03 18.12 1.59
C VAL A 25 -11.24 18.08 0.28
N ILE A 26 -10.64 19.19 -0.12
CA ILE A 26 -9.83 19.27 -1.35
C ILE A 26 -8.65 18.29 -1.26
N ALA A 27 -7.92 18.27 -0.14
CA ALA A 27 -6.82 17.36 0.07
C ALA A 27 -7.25 15.87 -0.03
N THR A 28 -8.40 15.53 0.54
CA THR A 28 -8.99 14.19 0.44
C THR A 28 -9.30 13.81 -0.99
N VAL A 29 -9.96 14.68 -1.76
CA VAL A 29 -10.31 14.44 -3.16
C VAL A 29 -9.04 14.28 -4.01
N VAL A 30 -8.04 15.14 -3.82
CA VAL A 30 -6.76 15.08 -4.54
C VAL A 30 -6.06 13.77 -4.22
N ASN A 31 -5.93 13.38 -2.94
CA ASN A 31 -5.30 12.12 -2.55
C ASN A 31 -6.04 10.90 -3.12
N PHE A 32 -7.37 10.94 -3.15
CA PHE A 32 -8.15 9.87 -3.77
C PHE A 32 -7.88 9.77 -5.28
N GLY A 33 -7.78 10.89 -5.98
CA GLY A 33 -7.42 10.94 -7.41
C GLY A 33 -6.02 10.37 -7.66
N VAL A 34 -5.04 10.71 -6.81
CA VAL A 34 -3.68 10.18 -6.86
C VAL A 34 -3.67 8.68 -6.63
N TYR A 35 -4.34 8.20 -5.60
CA TYR A 35 -4.50 6.76 -5.32
C TYR A 35 -5.04 6.00 -6.53
N LYS A 36 -6.13 6.48 -7.13
CA LYS A 36 -6.72 5.88 -8.35
C LYS A 36 -5.75 5.89 -9.53
N SER A 37 -5.00 6.97 -9.70
CA SER A 37 -3.98 7.08 -10.74
C SER A 37 -2.86 6.06 -10.53
N LEU A 38 -2.35 5.90 -9.31
CA LEU A 38 -1.29 4.93 -8.99
C LEU A 38 -1.76 3.49 -9.17
N LEU A 39 -3.00 3.16 -8.76
CA LEU A 39 -3.59 1.85 -9.04
C LEU A 39 -3.65 1.57 -10.55
N LYS A 40 -4.14 2.55 -11.34
CA LYS A 40 -4.19 2.42 -12.79
C LYS A 40 -2.79 2.21 -13.37
N LYS A 41 -1.80 2.98 -12.92
CA LYS A 41 -0.41 2.83 -13.36
C LYS A 41 0.17 1.47 -12.99
N GLY A 42 -0.12 0.97 -11.80
CA GLY A 42 0.24 -0.39 -11.39
C GLY A 42 -0.37 -1.47 -12.28
N SER A 43 -1.60 -1.26 -12.78
CA SER A 43 -2.29 -2.21 -13.65
C SER A 43 -1.87 -2.12 -15.14
N GLU A 44 -1.06 -1.13 -15.51
CA GLU A 44 -0.53 -0.99 -16.88
C GLU A 44 0.74 -1.83 -17.14
N TYR A 45 1.33 -2.45 -16.11
CA TYR A 45 2.46 -3.35 -16.28
C TYR A 45 2.01 -4.69 -16.92
N ASN A 46 2.91 -5.32 -17.65
CA ASN A 46 2.65 -6.63 -18.21
C ASN A 46 2.84 -7.73 -17.16
N LYS A 47 2.05 -8.78 -17.25
CA LYS A 47 2.30 -10.01 -16.49
C LYS A 47 3.69 -10.55 -16.82
N VAL A 48 4.39 -11.02 -15.79
CA VAL A 48 5.72 -11.62 -15.95
C VAL A 48 5.57 -13.06 -16.42
N GLU A 49 6.17 -13.37 -17.55
CA GLU A 49 6.19 -14.74 -18.08
C GLU A 49 7.34 -15.52 -17.41
N ILE A 50 6.99 -16.44 -16.53
CA ILE A 50 7.92 -17.34 -15.85
C ILE A 50 7.73 -18.72 -16.44
N GLU A 51 8.77 -19.24 -17.09
CA GLU A 51 8.77 -20.58 -17.63
C GLU A 51 8.77 -21.59 -16.48
N ASN A 52 7.81 -22.54 -16.50
CA ASN A 52 7.61 -23.52 -15.43
C ASN A 52 7.42 -22.90 -14.04
N GLN A 53 6.63 -21.80 -13.96
CA GLN A 53 6.33 -21.14 -12.69
C GLN A 53 5.85 -22.16 -11.66
N LEU A 54 6.52 -22.21 -10.51
CA LEU A 54 6.09 -23.03 -9.38
C LEU A 54 4.78 -22.50 -8.82
N VAL A 55 3.83 -23.41 -8.58
CA VAL A 55 2.53 -23.08 -8.00
C VAL A 55 2.54 -23.54 -6.53
N PRO A 56 2.32 -22.63 -5.57
CA PRO A 56 2.25 -23.03 -4.18
C PRO A 56 0.97 -23.81 -3.89
N GLU A 57 1.07 -24.77 -3.00
CA GLU A 57 -0.04 -25.59 -2.51
C GLU A 57 -0.22 -25.38 -1.00
N LYS A 58 -1.36 -25.80 -0.47
CA LYS A 58 -1.61 -25.82 0.97
C LYS A 58 -1.65 -27.24 1.52
N ASP A 59 -1.03 -27.42 2.67
CA ASP A 59 -1.13 -28.69 3.42
C ASP A 59 -2.46 -28.78 4.21
N GLU A 60 -2.62 -29.90 4.92
CA GLU A 60 -3.83 -30.16 5.76
C GLU A 60 -3.99 -29.17 6.93
N ASN A 61 -2.93 -28.42 7.26
CA ASN A 61 -2.90 -27.41 8.31
C ASN A 61 -2.97 -25.98 7.76
N ASP A 62 -3.30 -25.83 6.46
CA ASP A 62 -3.39 -24.55 5.75
C ASP A 62 -2.05 -23.82 5.58
N ASN A 63 -0.90 -24.54 5.72
CA ASN A 63 0.41 -23.97 5.45
C ASN A 63 0.74 -24.02 3.96
N TRP A 64 1.32 -22.94 3.45
CA TRP A 64 1.80 -22.86 2.08
C TRP A 64 3.13 -23.58 1.92
N TYR A 65 3.28 -24.34 0.84
CA TYR A 65 4.53 -24.95 0.44
C TYR A 65 4.68 -24.98 -1.08
N PHE A 66 5.92 -25.11 -1.55
CA PHE A 66 6.26 -25.36 -2.94
C PHE A 66 6.87 -26.75 -3.07
N THR A 67 6.48 -27.47 -4.11
CA THR A 67 7.12 -28.73 -4.49
C THR A 67 8.03 -28.47 -5.69
N THR A 68 9.33 -28.77 -5.57
CA THR A 68 10.29 -28.62 -6.66
C THR A 68 11.46 -29.58 -6.49
N ASP A 69 11.99 -30.07 -7.62
CA ASP A 69 13.24 -30.84 -7.66
C ASP A 69 14.48 -29.94 -7.87
N GLY A 70 14.26 -28.65 -8.04
CA GLY A 70 15.29 -27.63 -8.30
C GLY A 70 15.32 -26.54 -7.23
N ASP A 71 15.90 -25.41 -7.59
CA ASP A 71 16.01 -24.25 -6.71
C ASP A 71 14.68 -23.47 -6.68
N LEU A 72 14.32 -22.97 -5.50
CA LEU A 72 13.25 -21.99 -5.32
C LEU A 72 13.87 -20.57 -5.32
N LYS A 73 13.51 -19.74 -6.28
CA LYS A 73 14.01 -18.37 -6.39
C LYS A 73 13.10 -17.42 -5.62
N VAL A 74 13.60 -16.92 -4.49
CA VAL A 74 12.88 -15.96 -3.65
C VAL A 74 13.47 -14.56 -3.80
N MET A 75 12.61 -13.59 -4.11
CA MET A 75 12.96 -12.17 -4.08
C MET A 75 12.52 -11.57 -2.75
N HIS A 76 13.48 -11.01 -2.00
CA HIS A 76 13.22 -10.29 -0.77
C HIS A 76 13.16 -8.79 -1.03
N LEU A 77 12.05 -8.17 -0.67
CA LEU A 77 11.84 -6.72 -0.73
C LEU A 77 11.60 -6.18 0.67
N THR A 78 12.14 -5.02 0.98
CA THR A 78 11.90 -4.30 2.23
C THR A 78 11.92 -2.79 1.98
N ASP A 79 11.33 -2.01 2.88
CA ASP A 79 11.38 -0.54 2.86
C ASP A 79 10.92 0.07 1.52
N ILE A 80 9.81 -0.42 1.00
CA ILE A 80 9.26 -0.01 -0.31
C ILE A 80 8.72 1.43 -0.24
N HIS A 81 8.16 1.81 0.94
CA HIS A 81 7.78 3.17 1.31
C HIS A 81 6.84 3.87 0.31
N ILE A 82 5.77 3.21 -0.11
CA ILE A 82 4.73 3.83 -0.94
C ILE A 82 3.92 4.80 -0.07
N GLY A 83 3.98 6.09 -0.39
CA GLY A 83 3.25 7.12 0.35
C GLY A 83 1.77 7.18 0.01
N GLY A 84 1.39 6.88 -1.22
CA GLY A 84 0.00 6.80 -1.68
C GLY A 84 -0.73 8.15 -1.75
N GLY A 85 -0.02 9.29 -1.65
CA GLY A 85 -0.58 10.63 -1.65
C GLY A 85 0.04 11.58 -2.66
N TRP A 86 -0.51 12.80 -2.73
CA TRP A 86 -0.16 13.75 -3.79
C TRP A 86 1.29 14.24 -3.73
N MET A 87 1.89 14.31 -2.53
CA MET A 87 3.28 14.73 -2.38
C MET A 87 4.28 13.63 -2.74
N SER A 88 3.89 12.37 -2.63
CA SER A 88 4.74 11.22 -2.95
C SER A 88 4.56 10.69 -4.37
N TYR A 89 3.57 11.16 -5.15
CA TYR A 89 3.19 10.61 -6.45
C TYR A 89 4.37 10.26 -7.37
N GLY A 90 5.30 11.20 -7.55
CA GLY A 90 6.47 10.97 -8.41
C GLY A 90 7.47 9.95 -7.85
N LYS A 91 7.57 9.85 -6.52
CA LYS A 91 8.39 8.82 -5.84
C LYS A 91 7.71 7.46 -5.98
N ASP A 92 6.40 7.40 -5.73
CA ASP A 92 5.62 6.17 -5.82
C ASP A 92 5.68 5.57 -7.22
N LEU A 93 5.58 6.38 -8.28
CA LEU A 93 5.76 5.92 -9.67
C LEU A 93 7.15 5.30 -9.90
N LYS A 94 8.20 5.90 -9.35
CA LYS A 94 9.57 5.34 -9.45
C LYS A 94 9.68 4.04 -8.68
N THR A 95 9.07 3.95 -7.52
CA THR A 95 9.02 2.73 -6.71
C THR A 95 8.30 1.60 -7.44
N LEU A 96 7.11 1.86 -8.01
CA LEU A 96 6.38 0.87 -8.81
C LEU A 96 7.23 0.38 -10.00
N ASN A 97 7.87 1.29 -10.71
CA ASN A 97 8.73 0.95 -11.84
C ASN A 97 9.95 0.12 -11.41
N ALA A 98 10.58 0.47 -10.29
CA ALA A 98 11.73 -0.28 -9.76
C ALA A 98 11.33 -1.71 -9.38
N VAL A 99 10.24 -1.87 -8.62
CA VAL A 99 9.74 -3.19 -8.22
C VAL A 99 9.36 -4.01 -9.46
N ALA A 100 8.58 -3.44 -10.38
CA ALA A 100 8.19 -4.13 -11.61
C ALA A 100 9.40 -4.55 -12.45
N THR A 101 10.41 -3.68 -12.57
CA THR A 101 11.64 -3.98 -13.31
C THR A 101 12.41 -5.12 -12.65
N MET A 102 12.58 -5.10 -11.33
CA MET A 102 13.27 -6.18 -10.61
C MET A 102 12.54 -7.51 -10.77
N VAL A 103 11.24 -7.54 -10.56
CA VAL A 103 10.42 -8.76 -10.67
C VAL A 103 10.46 -9.30 -12.12
N THR A 104 10.31 -8.43 -13.11
CA THR A 104 10.36 -8.84 -14.54
C THR A 104 11.72 -9.39 -14.94
N ARG A 105 12.80 -8.80 -14.43
CA ARG A 105 14.16 -9.23 -14.73
C ARG A 105 14.53 -10.53 -14.05
N GLU A 106 14.22 -10.61 -12.76
CA GLU A 106 14.66 -11.73 -11.92
C GLU A 106 13.71 -12.93 -12.00
N LYS A 107 12.44 -12.72 -12.36
CA LYS A 107 11.42 -13.78 -12.49
C LYS A 107 11.40 -14.73 -11.27
N PRO A 108 11.13 -14.20 -10.06
CA PRO A 108 11.14 -15.01 -8.86
C PRO A 108 9.91 -15.94 -8.79
N ASP A 109 10.06 -17.08 -8.14
CA ASP A 109 8.94 -17.95 -7.80
C ASP A 109 8.09 -17.35 -6.67
N LEU A 110 8.74 -16.64 -5.76
CA LEU A 110 8.08 -15.98 -4.62
C LEU A 110 8.70 -14.61 -4.35
N VAL A 111 7.85 -13.61 -4.13
CA VAL A 111 8.23 -12.30 -3.58
C VAL A 111 7.85 -12.25 -2.10
N VAL A 112 8.82 -12.00 -1.23
CA VAL A 112 8.60 -11.79 0.21
C VAL A 112 8.88 -10.33 0.54
N ALA A 113 7.84 -9.57 0.89
CA ALA A 113 7.97 -8.19 1.33
C ALA A 113 7.95 -8.13 2.87
N THR A 114 9.08 -7.72 3.47
CA THR A 114 9.28 -7.77 4.92
C THR A 114 9.05 -6.46 5.63
N GLY A 115 7.97 -5.78 5.24
CA GLY A 115 7.48 -4.60 5.93
C GLY A 115 7.93 -3.27 5.33
N ASP A 116 7.41 -2.23 5.95
CA ASP A 116 7.55 -0.84 5.53
C ASP A 116 7.14 -0.62 4.05
N ILE A 117 6.04 -1.30 3.67
CA ILE A 117 5.46 -1.21 2.34
C ILE A 117 4.76 0.15 2.18
N ALA A 118 3.96 0.54 3.17
CA ALA A 118 3.26 1.82 3.21
C ALA A 118 3.96 2.82 4.12
N TYR A 119 4.17 4.05 3.62
CA TYR A 119 4.79 5.14 4.39
C TYR A 119 4.03 6.47 4.21
N PRO A 120 2.82 6.58 4.77
CA PRO A 120 1.94 7.75 4.59
C PRO A 120 2.27 8.87 5.57
N VAL A 121 3.49 9.34 5.61
CA VAL A 121 3.88 10.49 6.45
C VAL A 121 3.42 11.78 5.79
N PHE A 122 2.64 12.59 6.51
CA PHE A 122 1.97 13.78 5.96
C PHE A 122 2.93 14.72 5.19
N PHE A 123 4.07 15.04 5.76
CA PHE A 123 5.04 15.96 5.12
C PHE A 123 5.80 15.35 3.93
N GLN A 124 5.66 14.04 3.70
CA GLN A 124 6.28 13.33 2.58
C GLN A 124 5.27 12.82 1.57
N ALA A 125 4.11 12.37 2.04
CA ALA A 125 3.05 11.80 1.22
C ALA A 125 1.85 12.74 1.02
N GLY A 126 1.64 13.72 1.90
CA GLY A 126 0.44 14.57 1.91
C GLY A 126 -0.81 13.84 2.43
N THR A 127 -0.62 12.72 3.10
CA THR A 127 -1.69 11.89 3.66
C THR A 127 -1.18 11.06 4.84
N PHE A 128 -2.10 10.55 5.66
CA PHE A 128 -1.87 9.52 6.67
C PHE A 128 -2.52 8.18 6.29
N ASN A 129 -2.95 8.03 5.04
CA ASN A 129 -3.69 6.87 4.57
C ASN A 129 -2.75 5.74 4.13
N ASN A 130 -2.43 4.83 5.04
CA ASN A 130 -1.62 3.63 4.79
C ASN A 130 -2.33 2.59 3.91
N TYR A 131 -3.67 2.57 3.90
CA TYR A 131 -4.45 1.71 3.00
C TYR A 131 -4.04 1.89 1.54
N SER A 132 -3.82 3.14 1.11
CA SER A 132 -3.47 3.44 -0.28
C SER A 132 -2.15 2.78 -0.69
N GLY A 133 -1.09 2.90 0.13
CA GLY A 133 0.21 2.29 -0.14
C GLY A 133 0.13 0.76 -0.22
N ALA A 134 -0.54 0.15 0.76
CA ALA A 134 -0.74 -1.30 0.81
C ALA A 134 -1.50 -1.84 -0.41
N LYS A 135 -2.63 -1.20 -0.78
CA LYS A 135 -3.45 -1.64 -1.93
C LYS A 135 -2.74 -1.43 -3.27
N ILE A 136 -1.95 -0.35 -3.40
CA ILE A 136 -1.13 -0.09 -4.60
C ILE A 136 -0.09 -1.19 -4.79
N PHE A 137 0.62 -1.59 -3.72
CA PHE A 137 1.59 -2.67 -3.77
C PHE A 137 0.93 -4.00 -4.14
N ALA A 138 -0.14 -4.38 -3.43
CA ALA A 138 -0.87 -5.61 -3.70
C ALA A 138 -1.37 -5.69 -5.15
N ASN A 139 -1.95 -4.60 -5.66
CA ASN A 139 -2.38 -4.51 -7.05
C ASN A 139 -1.22 -4.68 -8.04
N LEU A 140 -0.05 -4.13 -7.76
CA LEU A 140 1.13 -4.32 -8.60
C LEU A 140 1.56 -5.79 -8.63
N MET A 141 1.64 -6.46 -7.49
CA MET A 141 2.01 -7.88 -7.41
C MET A 141 1.05 -8.78 -8.18
N GLU A 142 -0.26 -8.56 -8.02
CA GLU A 142 -1.28 -9.28 -8.76
C GLU A 142 -1.21 -9.02 -10.28
N THR A 143 -0.92 -7.78 -10.68
CA THR A 143 -0.73 -7.44 -12.09
C THR A 143 0.49 -8.13 -12.69
N LEU A 144 1.60 -8.19 -11.94
CA LEU A 144 2.81 -8.89 -12.37
C LEU A 144 2.62 -10.42 -12.41
N GLY A 145 1.63 -10.95 -11.69
CA GLY A 145 1.28 -12.38 -11.72
C GLY A 145 2.32 -13.29 -11.07
N VAL A 146 3.03 -12.79 -10.06
CA VAL A 146 4.01 -13.54 -9.28
C VAL A 146 3.45 -13.84 -7.90
N TYR A 147 3.78 -14.99 -7.32
CA TYR A 147 3.37 -15.29 -5.94
C TYR A 147 4.08 -14.38 -4.94
N TRP A 148 3.34 -13.92 -3.95
CA TRP A 148 3.85 -12.94 -3.01
C TRP A 148 3.24 -13.09 -1.61
N THR A 149 4.03 -12.69 -0.61
CA THR A 149 3.62 -12.61 0.79
C THR A 149 4.23 -11.39 1.44
N VAL A 150 3.64 -10.96 2.57
CA VAL A 150 4.09 -9.77 3.31
C VAL A 150 4.20 -10.04 4.79
N THR A 151 5.10 -9.31 5.46
CA THR A 151 5.05 -9.08 6.90
C THR A 151 4.94 -7.58 7.15
N PHE A 152 4.59 -7.18 8.38
CA PHE A 152 4.51 -5.77 8.74
C PHE A 152 5.83 -5.25 9.28
N GLY A 153 6.24 -4.09 8.79
CA GLY A 153 7.24 -3.25 9.40
C GLY A 153 6.63 -2.28 10.43
N ASN A 154 7.45 -1.35 10.90
CA ASN A 154 6.98 -0.36 11.88
C ASN A 154 6.15 0.76 11.24
N HIS A 155 6.38 1.10 9.96
CA HIS A 155 5.67 2.18 9.27
C HIS A 155 4.32 1.78 8.69
N ASP A 156 4.05 0.50 8.50
CA ASP A 156 2.81 0.04 7.84
C ASP A 156 1.54 0.38 8.62
N ALA A 157 1.63 0.49 9.96
CA ALA A 157 0.50 0.80 10.82
C ALA A 157 0.92 1.57 12.08
N GLU A 158 1.58 2.72 11.89
CA GLU A 158 1.94 3.62 12.99
C GLU A 158 0.72 4.35 13.57
N ALA A 159 0.88 4.87 14.79
CA ALA A 159 -0.20 5.51 15.55
C ALA A 159 -0.87 6.70 14.83
N TYR A 160 -0.20 7.34 13.88
CA TYR A 160 -0.77 8.43 13.07
C TYR A 160 -1.49 7.92 11.82
N SER A 161 -1.35 6.66 11.44
CA SER A 161 -2.00 6.08 10.26
C SER A 161 -3.50 5.95 10.46
N TYR A 162 -4.26 6.09 9.36
CA TYR A 162 -5.72 5.99 9.42
C TYR A 162 -6.24 4.59 9.73
N PHE A 163 -5.48 3.57 9.35
CA PHE A 163 -5.87 2.17 9.50
C PHE A 163 -4.87 1.44 10.38
N ASP A 164 -5.38 0.61 11.26
CA ASP A 164 -4.59 -0.26 12.11
C ASP A 164 -4.05 -1.48 11.30
N ARG A 165 -3.23 -2.27 11.97
CA ARG A 165 -2.59 -3.45 11.38
C ARG A 165 -3.60 -4.48 10.88
N GLU A 166 -4.70 -4.66 11.59
CA GLU A 166 -5.74 -5.62 11.21
C GLU A 166 -6.45 -5.18 9.91
N ALA A 167 -6.79 -3.91 9.80
CA ALA A 167 -7.41 -3.36 8.60
C ALA A 167 -6.48 -3.42 7.38
N VAL A 168 -5.17 -3.18 7.56
CA VAL A 168 -4.18 -3.32 6.48
C VAL A 168 -3.98 -4.79 6.12
N ALA A 169 -3.96 -5.71 7.09
CA ALA A 169 -3.85 -7.14 6.84
C ALA A 169 -5.00 -7.67 5.95
N LYS A 170 -6.21 -7.17 6.13
CA LYS A 170 -7.37 -7.50 5.29
C LYS A 170 -7.18 -7.13 3.82
N ILE A 171 -6.36 -6.11 3.52
CA ILE A 171 -6.04 -5.76 2.13
C ILE A 171 -5.22 -6.87 1.47
N TYR A 172 -4.23 -7.39 2.20
CA TYR A 172 -3.33 -8.42 1.68
C TYR A 172 -3.98 -9.81 1.64
N SER A 173 -5.09 -10.01 2.35
CA SER A 173 -5.90 -11.23 2.35
C SER A 173 -7.20 -11.11 1.55
N ASP A 174 -7.25 -10.17 0.60
CA ASP A 174 -8.38 -10.00 -0.32
C ASP A 174 -8.56 -11.28 -1.17
N GLU A 175 -9.75 -11.87 -1.13
CA GLU A 175 -10.07 -13.12 -1.84
C GLU A 175 -9.97 -12.99 -3.36
N ASP A 176 -10.01 -11.77 -3.89
CA ASP A 176 -9.83 -11.49 -5.31
C ASP A 176 -8.35 -11.64 -5.75
N PHE A 177 -7.42 -11.69 -4.81
CA PHE A 177 -6.00 -11.88 -5.10
C PHE A 177 -5.68 -13.36 -5.32
N LYS A 178 -5.12 -13.66 -6.50
CA LYS A 178 -4.83 -15.03 -6.94
C LYS A 178 -3.41 -15.49 -6.60
N HIS A 179 -2.52 -14.53 -6.37
CA HIS A 179 -1.10 -14.79 -6.16
C HIS A 179 -0.65 -14.45 -4.74
N ALA A 180 -1.53 -13.87 -3.92
CA ALA A 180 -1.24 -13.59 -2.53
C ALA A 180 -1.23 -14.88 -1.72
N MET A 181 -0.08 -15.20 -1.14
CA MET A 181 0.08 -16.30 -0.18
C MET A 181 -0.24 -15.75 1.21
N ASN A 182 -1.53 -15.76 1.54
CA ASN A 182 -2.05 -15.05 2.70
C ASN A 182 -1.53 -15.62 4.00
N PHE A 183 -0.91 -14.75 4.78
CA PHE A 183 -0.83 -14.93 6.21
C PHE A 183 -1.97 -14.14 6.85
N VAL A 184 -2.83 -14.83 7.58
CA VAL A 184 -3.63 -14.14 8.57
C VAL A 184 -2.62 -13.67 9.61
N ALA A 185 -2.27 -12.38 9.57
CA ALA A 185 -1.44 -11.79 10.60
C ALA A 185 -2.24 -11.81 11.90
N TYR A 186 -2.10 -12.88 12.68
CA TYR A 186 -2.56 -12.87 14.05
C TYR A 186 -1.73 -11.82 14.76
N ALA A 187 -2.37 -10.70 15.09
CA ALA A 187 -1.82 -9.79 16.06
C ALA A 187 -1.54 -10.62 17.30
N ALA A 188 -0.28 -10.79 17.63
CA ALA A 188 0.09 -11.25 18.97
C ALA A 188 -0.57 -10.25 19.94
N LYS A 189 -1.47 -10.76 20.78
CA LYS A 189 -2.09 -9.99 21.86
C LYS A 189 -1.04 -9.60 22.88
#